data_adec4ab935d66e5f07f7dbe1308d9d71
#
_entry.id   adec4ab935d66e5f07f7dbe1308d9d71
#
_cell.length_a   1.000
_cell.length_b   1.000
_cell.length_c   1.000
_cell.angle_alpha   90.00
_cell.angle_beta   90.00
_cell.angle_gamma   90.00
#
_symmetry.space_group_name_H-M   'P 1'
#
loop_
_entity.id
_entity.type
_entity.pdbx_description
1 polymer ?
#
loop_
_entity_poly.entity_id
_entity_poly.type
_entity_poly.pdbx_seq_one_letter_code
_entity_poly.pdbx_strand_id
1 'polypeptide(L)'
;AWEQRKLGEVAERITRKNKNLESELPLTISAQHGLINQETFFNKKVASKDVSGYYLLKKGEFAYNKSYSSDYPWGAVKRLDNYEMGVLSTLYIVFRPNSIDSDFLAVYYDSPKWHKEVSMRAAEGARNHGLLNISPQDFFDTELIFPVNHPEQAAIGSFFQELDQLITLQQRE
;
A
#
# COMPACT_ATOMS: atom_id res chain seq x y z
N ALA A 1 21.86 9.40 11.02
CA ALA A 1 21.94 7.97 11.22
C ALA A 1 20.67 7.28 10.74
N TRP A 2 20.79 6.06 10.26
CA TRP A 2 19.67 5.24 9.82
C TRP A 2 19.48 4.08 10.79
N GLU A 3 18.23 3.66 10.98
CA GLU A 3 17.92 2.52 11.82
C GLU A 3 17.05 1.50 11.08
N GLN A 4 17.03 0.29 11.59
CA GLN A 4 16.26 -0.82 11.06
C GLN A 4 15.20 -1.22 12.07
N ARG A 5 13.92 -1.20 11.64
CA ARG A 5 12.80 -1.58 12.50
C ARG A 5 11.75 -2.35 11.71
N LYS A 6 10.98 -3.16 12.40
CA LYS A 6 9.84 -3.85 11.82
C LYS A 6 8.73 -2.85 11.48
N LEU A 7 7.99 -3.11 10.41
CA LEU A 7 6.83 -2.30 10.05
C LEU A 7 5.86 -2.15 11.22
N GLY A 8 5.60 -3.23 11.95
CA GLY A 8 4.69 -3.21 13.10
C GLY A 8 5.11 -2.30 14.26
N GLU A 9 6.37 -1.85 14.28
CA GLU A 9 6.85 -0.90 15.28
C GLU A 9 6.56 0.56 14.89
N VAL A 10 6.37 0.84 13.60
CA VAL A 10 6.21 2.21 13.08
C VAL A 10 4.87 2.43 12.38
N ALA A 11 4.05 1.40 12.27
CA ALA A 11 2.74 1.45 11.66
C ALA A 11 1.79 0.50 12.39
N GLU A 12 0.49 0.75 12.27
CA GLU A 12 -0.52 -0.12 12.85
C GLU A 12 -1.44 -0.68 11.77
N ARG A 13 -1.88 -1.92 11.96
CA ARG A 13 -2.83 -2.56 11.06
C ARG A 13 -4.22 -1.93 11.24
N ILE A 14 -4.90 -1.70 10.12
CA ILE A 14 -6.28 -1.22 10.10
C ILE A 14 -7.17 -2.37 9.64
N THR A 15 -8.14 -2.73 10.48
CA THR A 15 -9.14 -3.75 10.17
C THR A 15 -10.57 -3.22 10.24
N ARG A 16 -10.71 -1.90 10.13
CA ARG A 16 -11.99 -1.20 10.15
C ARG A 16 -12.87 -1.70 9.01
N LYS A 17 -14.05 -2.19 9.33
CA LYS A 17 -15.03 -2.64 8.34
C LYS A 17 -15.97 -1.52 7.96
N ASN A 18 -16.48 -1.59 6.74
CA ASN A 18 -17.46 -0.64 6.19
C ASN A 18 -18.90 -0.94 6.66
N LYS A 19 -19.08 -1.19 7.95
CA LYS A 19 -20.35 -1.65 8.53
C LYS A 19 -21.52 -0.70 8.29
N ASN A 20 -21.26 0.60 8.32
CA ASN A 20 -22.28 1.64 8.17
C ASN A 20 -22.36 2.15 6.73
N LEU A 21 -21.72 1.48 5.80
CA LEU A 21 -21.67 1.86 4.38
C LEU A 21 -21.25 3.33 4.19
N GLU A 22 -20.23 3.76 4.92
CA GLU A 22 -19.70 5.13 4.82
C GLU A 22 -19.11 5.43 3.45
N SER A 23 -18.69 4.40 2.72
CA SER A 23 -18.22 4.52 1.34
C SER A 23 -18.73 3.36 0.51
N GLU A 24 -19.05 3.62 -0.73
CA GLU A 24 -19.38 2.59 -1.73
C GLU A 24 -18.38 2.62 -2.89
N LEU A 25 -17.27 3.35 -2.72
CA LEU A 25 -16.24 3.46 -3.74
C LEU A 25 -15.27 2.28 -3.67
N PRO A 26 -15.38 1.31 -4.59
CA PRO A 26 -14.46 0.17 -4.60
C PRO A 26 -13.11 0.61 -5.16
N LEU A 27 -12.04 0.28 -4.44
CA LEU A 27 -10.68 0.62 -4.81
C LEU A 27 -9.95 -0.60 -5.36
N THR A 28 -8.94 -0.32 -6.18
CA THR A 28 -7.95 -1.31 -6.61
C THR A 28 -6.58 -0.65 -6.63
N ILE A 29 -5.52 -1.45 -6.56
CA ILE A 29 -4.16 -0.94 -6.70
C ILE A 29 -3.75 -1.00 -8.16
N SER A 30 -3.40 0.17 -8.69
CA SER A 30 -2.69 0.32 -9.95
C SER A 30 -1.24 0.68 -9.63
N ALA A 31 -0.30 -0.02 -10.22
CA ALA A 31 1.12 0.26 -10.01
C ALA A 31 1.50 1.67 -10.47
N GLN A 32 0.85 2.18 -11.53
CA GLN A 32 1.13 3.50 -12.07
C GLN A 32 0.33 4.61 -11.37
N HIS A 33 -0.90 4.33 -10.93
CA HIS A 33 -1.82 5.36 -10.47
C HIS A 33 -2.18 5.24 -8.98
N GLY A 34 -1.65 4.24 -8.28
CA GLY A 34 -1.90 4.02 -6.86
C GLY A 34 -3.27 3.39 -6.59
N LEU A 35 -3.91 3.79 -5.50
CA LEU A 35 -5.25 3.34 -5.15
C LEU A 35 -6.28 4.18 -5.91
N ILE A 36 -7.00 3.52 -6.80
CA ILE A 36 -7.94 4.18 -7.72
C ILE A 36 -9.29 3.46 -7.73
N ASN A 37 -10.27 4.12 -8.33
CA ASN A 37 -11.63 3.56 -8.48
C ASN A 37 -11.59 2.31 -9.35
N GLN A 38 -11.96 1.19 -8.76
CA GLN A 38 -11.96 -0.12 -9.44
C GLN A 38 -12.87 -0.14 -10.67
N GLU A 39 -14.07 0.43 -10.56
CA GLU A 39 -15.04 0.44 -11.66
C GLU A 39 -14.53 1.23 -12.86
N THR A 40 -13.91 2.37 -12.60
CA THR A 40 -13.31 3.19 -13.67
C THR A 40 -12.14 2.48 -14.32
N PHE A 41 -11.27 1.85 -13.52
CA PHE A 41 -10.07 1.18 -14.01
C PHE A 41 -10.41 -0.02 -14.90
N PHE A 42 -11.35 -0.85 -14.49
CA PHE A 42 -11.77 -2.05 -15.24
C PHE A 42 -12.92 -1.79 -16.21
N ASN A 43 -13.50 -0.60 -16.20
CA ASN A 43 -14.68 -0.22 -16.96
C ASN A 43 -15.86 -1.18 -16.74
N LYS A 44 -15.96 -1.71 -15.54
CA LYS A 44 -17.05 -2.60 -15.13
C LYS A 44 -17.07 -2.72 -13.61
N LYS A 45 -18.22 -3.15 -13.08
CA LYS A 45 -18.36 -3.41 -11.64
C LYS A 45 -17.80 -4.79 -11.29
N VAL A 46 -16.71 -4.82 -10.54
CA VAL A 46 -16.02 -6.05 -10.10
C VAL A 46 -16.31 -6.36 -8.64
N ALA A 47 -16.52 -5.31 -7.80
CA ALA A 47 -16.79 -5.48 -6.40
C ALA A 47 -18.14 -6.14 -6.15
N SER A 48 -18.29 -6.80 -5.00
CA SER A 48 -19.55 -7.33 -4.52
C SER A 48 -20.61 -6.21 -4.43
N LYS A 49 -21.88 -6.55 -4.59
CA LYS A 49 -22.99 -5.61 -4.36
C LYS A 49 -23.02 -5.14 -2.91
N ASP A 50 -22.70 -6.02 -1.96
CA ASP A 50 -22.62 -5.70 -0.54
C ASP A 50 -21.14 -5.53 -0.15
N VAL A 51 -20.75 -4.29 0.10
CA VAL A 51 -19.37 -3.94 0.51
C VAL A 51 -19.27 -3.66 2.02
N SER A 52 -20.27 -4.03 2.80
CA SER A 52 -20.25 -3.81 4.26
C SER A 52 -19.18 -4.64 4.97
N GLY A 53 -18.81 -5.78 4.40
CA GLY A 53 -17.73 -6.63 4.92
C GLY A 53 -16.34 -6.25 4.45
N TYR A 54 -16.20 -5.27 3.57
CA TYR A 54 -14.91 -4.78 3.08
C TYR A 54 -14.24 -3.90 4.13
N TYR A 55 -12.93 -3.75 4.01
CA TYR A 55 -12.21 -2.74 4.79
C TYR A 55 -12.58 -1.34 4.31
N LEU A 56 -12.79 -0.44 5.27
CA LEU A 56 -12.97 0.98 4.99
C LEU A 56 -11.62 1.68 5.17
N LEU A 57 -11.10 2.26 4.08
CA LEU A 57 -9.88 3.05 4.09
C LEU A 57 -10.20 4.52 4.13
N LYS A 58 -9.36 5.25 4.85
CA LYS A 58 -9.37 6.72 4.88
C LYS A 58 -8.10 7.25 4.22
N LYS A 59 -8.18 8.46 3.68
CA LYS A 59 -7.06 9.13 3.05
C LYS A 59 -5.81 9.09 3.94
N GLY A 60 -4.67 8.77 3.36
CA GLY A 60 -3.41 8.61 4.07
C GLY A 60 -3.13 7.19 4.57
N GLU A 61 -4.10 6.30 4.51
CA GLU A 61 -3.89 4.90 4.86
C GLU A 61 -3.33 4.12 3.67
N PHE A 62 -2.57 3.08 3.98
CA PHE A 62 -1.84 2.27 3.01
C PHE A 62 -2.51 0.91 2.83
N ALA A 63 -2.34 0.32 1.66
CA ALA A 63 -2.79 -1.04 1.39
C ALA A 63 -1.72 -1.83 0.65
N TYR A 64 -1.52 -3.07 1.08
CA TYR A 64 -0.66 -4.04 0.40
C TYR A 64 -1.54 -5.05 -0.34
N ASN A 65 -1.29 -5.17 -1.64
CA ASN A 65 -1.87 -6.21 -2.48
C ASN A 65 -0.84 -7.32 -2.67
N LYS A 66 -1.09 -8.50 -2.13
CA LYS A 66 -0.21 -9.65 -2.25
C LYS A 66 -0.41 -10.46 -3.53
N SER A 67 -1.20 -9.98 -4.48
CA SER A 67 -1.27 -10.54 -5.83
C SER A 67 0.03 -10.25 -6.56
N TYR A 68 0.63 -11.28 -7.13
CA TYR A 68 1.89 -11.15 -7.84
C TYR A 68 1.68 -11.25 -9.36
N SER A 69 2.60 -10.65 -10.10
CA SER A 69 2.67 -10.72 -11.56
C SER A 69 4.14 -10.70 -11.98
N SER A 70 4.40 -10.84 -13.28
CA SER A 70 5.77 -10.77 -13.81
C SER A 70 6.43 -9.42 -13.52
N ASP A 71 5.65 -8.32 -13.60
CA ASP A 71 6.16 -6.97 -13.33
C ASP A 71 6.19 -6.63 -11.84
N TYR A 72 5.35 -7.29 -11.03
CA TYR A 72 5.22 -7.06 -9.59
C TYR A 72 5.27 -8.39 -8.84
N PRO A 73 6.46 -9.03 -8.80
CA PRO A 73 6.58 -10.40 -8.27
C PRO A 73 6.28 -10.50 -6.77
N TRP A 74 6.33 -9.39 -6.03
CA TRP A 74 6.10 -9.36 -4.58
C TRP A 74 4.85 -8.58 -4.21
N GLY A 75 4.01 -8.24 -5.19
CA GLY A 75 2.82 -7.42 -4.99
C GLY A 75 3.13 -5.92 -5.04
N ALA A 76 2.24 -5.13 -4.50
CA ALA A 76 2.39 -3.67 -4.50
C ALA A 76 1.80 -3.06 -3.23
N VAL A 77 2.41 -1.99 -2.75
CA VAL A 77 1.94 -1.21 -1.60
C VAL A 77 1.70 0.22 -2.08
N LYS A 78 0.51 0.75 -1.82
CA LYS A 78 0.14 2.11 -2.20
C LYS A 78 -0.62 2.80 -1.07
N ARG A 79 -0.54 4.14 -1.05
CA ARG A 79 -1.27 4.99 -0.12
C ARG A 79 -2.51 5.56 -0.77
N LEU A 80 -3.61 5.69 -0.02
CA LEU A 80 -4.83 6.34 -0.52
C LEU A 80 -4.64 7.85 -0.51
N ASP A 81 -4.46 8.45 -1.69
CA ASP A 81 -4.22 9.88 -1.87
C ASP A 81 -5.34 10.58 -2.61
N ASN A 82 -6.08 9.88 -3.47
CA ASN A 82 -6.98 10.50 -4.43
C ASN A 82 -8.43 10.64 -3.96
N TYR A 83 -8.79 9.99 -2.86
CA TYR A 83 -10.16 9.99 -2.33
C TYR A 83 -10.13 10.11 -0.81
N GLU A 84 -11.18 10.68 -0.24
CA GLU A 84 -11.30 10.79 1.23
C GLU A 84 -11.50 9.42 1.88
N MET A 85 -12.26 8.55 1.23
CA MET A 85 -12.52 7.18 1.69
C MET A 85 -12.71 6.25 0.51
N GLY A 86 -12.56 4.97 0.75
CA GLY A 86 -12.86 3.93 -0.20
C GLY A 86 -12.87 2.57 0.47
N VAL A 87 -13.26 1.53 -0.25
CA VAL A 87 -13.35 0.18 0.29
C VAL A 87 -12.43 -0.78 -0.47
N LEU A 88 -11.84 -1.72 0.27
CA LEU A 88 -11.01 -2.78 -0.27
C LEU A 88 -11.45 -4.13 0.28
N SER A 89 -11.35 -5.16 -0.55
CA SER A 89 -11.52 -6.54 -0.13
C SER A 89 -10.60 -6.89 1.06
N THR A 90 -11.03 -7.82 1.90
CA THR A 90 -10.25 -8.29 3.05
C THR A 90 -9.02 -9.10 2.66
N LEU A 91 -8.78 -9.33 1.38
CA LEU A 91 -7.54 -9.91 0.87
C LEU A 91 -6.36 -8.93 0.94
N TYR A 92 -6.65 -7.62 1.03
CA TYR A 92 -5.63 -6.60 1.19
C TYR A 92 -5.21 -6.48 2.65
N ILE A 93 -3.97 -6.05 2.88
CA ILE A 93 -3.49 -5.69 4.23
C ILE A 93 -3.46 -4.17 4.30
N VAL A 94 -4.25 -3.60 5.21
CA VAL A 94 -4.39 -2.15 5.36
C VAL A 94 -3.66 -1.71 6.62
N PHE A 95 -2.93 -0.59 6.53
CA PHE A 95 -2.17 -0.07 7.66
C PHE A 95 -1.98 1.45 7.54
N ARG A 96 -1.63 2.08 8.66
CA ARG A 96 -1.26 3.50 8.65
C ARG A 96 -0.01 3.72 9.48
N PRO A 97 0.85 4.67 9.08
CA PRO A 97 2.03 5.02 9.87
C PRO A 97 1.63 5.69 11.19
N ASN A 98 2.38 5.41 12.25
CA ASN A 98 2.19 6.07 13.54
C ASN A 98 3.46 6.74 14.07
N SER A 99 4.63 6.32 13.62
CA SER A 99 5.92 6.88 14.08
C SER A 99 6.97 6.97 12.96
N ILE A 100 6.52 7.00 11.72
CA ILE A 100 7.36 7.22 10.54
C ILE A 100 6.65 8.23 9.64
N ASP A 101 7.41 9.05 8.92
CA ASP A 101 6.85 10.02 7.98
C ASP A 101 6.08 9.30 6.86
N SER A 102 4.83 9.74 6.61
CA SER A 102 3.95 9.11 5.63
C SER A 102 4.47 9.21 4.20
N ASP A 103 5.02 10.37 3.83
CA ASP A 103 5.57 10.57 2.49
C ASP A 103 6.82 9.74 2.26
N PHE A 104 7.68 9.64 3.28
CA PHE A 104 8.84 8.76 3.23
C PHE A 104 8.39 7.30 3.03
N LEU A 105 7.40 6.86 3.78
CA LEU A 105 6.89 5.48 3.68
C LEU A 105 6.32 5.19 2.29
N ALA A 106 5.59 6.14 1.71
CA ALA A 106 5.07 6.00 0.35
C ALA A 106 6.19 5.83 -0.68
N VAL A 107 7.24 6.64 -0.58
CA VAL A 107 8.43 6.56 -1.45
C VAL A 107 9.16 5.24 -1.22
N TYR A 108 9.31 4.82 0.02
CA TYR A 108 9.97 3.56 0.35
C TYR A 108 9.31 2.38 -0.36
N TYR A 109 7.98 2.32 -0.34
CA TYR A 109 7.23 1.24 -0.96
C TYR A 109 7.12 1.36 -2.48
N ASP A 110 7.45 2.50 -3.06
CA ASP A 110 7.60 2.63 -4.51
C ASP A 110 8.97 2.12 -4.99
N SER A 111 9.92 1.96 -4.08
CA SER A 111 11.24 1.39 -4.36
C SER A 111 11.21 -0.13 -4.23
N PRO A 112 12.23 -0.85 -4.74
CA PRO A 112 12.32 -2.31 -4.55
C PRO A 112 12.92 -2.74 -3.20
N LYS A 113 13.23 -1.82 -2.30
CA LYS A 113 13.96 -2.11 -1.06
C LYS A 113 13.22 -3.07 -0.12
N TRP A 114 11.89 -3.10 -0.18
CA TRP A 114 11.06 -3.97 0.66
C TRP A 114 10.88 -5.39 0.09
N HIS A 115 11.26 -5.62 -1.18
CA HIS A 115 11.00 -6.88 -1.87
C HIS A 115 11.70 -8.07 -1.21
N LYS A 116 12.96 -7.90 -0.82
CA LYS A 116 13.73 -8.97 -0.17
C LYS A 116 13.07 -9.44 1.12
N GLU A 117 12.58 -8.50 1.93
CA GLU A 117 11.92 -8.80 3.21
C GLU A 117 10.65 -9.61 3.01
N VAL A 118 9.84 -9.25 2.02
CA VAL A 118 8.64 -10.02 1.68
C VAL A 118 9.02 -11.40 1.14
N SER A 119 10.02 -11.47 0.27
CA SER A 119 10.46 -12.74 -0.31
C SER A 119 10.95 -13.74 0.75
N MET A 120 11.58 -13.26 1.80
CA MET A 120 12.07 -14.11 2.89
C MET A 120 10.93 -14.67 3.75
N ARG A 121 9.79 -13.98 3.80
CA ARG A 121 8.65 -14.34 4.66
C ARG A 121 7.51 -15.01 3.93
N ALA A 122 7.43 -14.88 2.61
CA ALA A 122 6.45 -15.59 1.81
C ALA A 122 6.82 -17.07 1.77
N ALA A 123 5.90 -17.96 2.16
CA ALA A 123 6.16 -19.39 2.15
C ALA A 123 6.34 -19.91 0.73
N GLU A 124 7.38 -20.70 0.50
CA GLU A 124 7.69 -21.28 -0.81
C GLU A 124 6.58 -22.24 -1.26
N GLY A 125 6.32 -22.25 -2.57
CA GLY A 125 5.44 -23.23 -3.22
C GLY A 125 3.96 -23.08 -2.92
N ALA A 126 3.55 -22.23 -1.97
CA ALA A 126 2.17 -22.10 -1.56
C ALA A 126 1.51 -20.87 -2.18
N ARG A 127 1.67 -20.69 -3.49
CA ARG A 127 1.04 -19.60 -4.25
C ARG A 127 -0.33 -20.08 -4.70
N ASN A 128 -1.37 -19.52 -4.11
CA ASN A 128 -2.74 -19.92 -4.36
C ASN A 128 -3.46 -18.82 -5.12
N HIS A 129 -3.96 -19.13 -6.32
CA HIS A 129 -4.73 -18.22 -7.17
C HIS A 129 -4.01 -16.89 -7.47
N GLY A 130 -2.68 -16.91 -7.65
CA GLY A 130 -1.91 -15.71 -7.93
C GLY A 130 -1.61 -14.85 -6.70
N LEU A 131 -1.90 -15.36 -5.50
CA LEU A 131 -1.60 -14.66 -4.25
C LEU A 131 -0.35 -15.24 -3.60
N LEU A 132 0.51 -14.35 -3.07
CA LEU A 132 1.62 -14.75 -2.25
C LEU A 132 1.11 -15.32 -0.92
N ASN A 133 1.78 -16.36 -0.42
CA ASN A 133 1.45 -16.92 0.88
C ASN A 133 2.21 -16.17 1.96
N ILE A 134 1.73 -15.00 2.32
CA ILE A 134 2.26 -14.18 3.39
C ILE A 134 1.11 -13.70 4.27
N SER A 135 1.23 -13.95 5.57
CA SER A 135 0.22 -13.52 6.55
C SER A 135 0.38 -12.03 6.85
N PRO A 136 -0.67 -11.37 7.41
CA PRO A 136 -0.49 -10.02 7.92
C PRO A 136 0.63 -9.91 8.95
N GLN A 137 0.75 -10.89 9.85
CA GLN A 137 1.84 -10.89 10.85
C GLN A 137 3.21 -10.91 10.18
N ASP A 138 3.40 -11.75 9.18
CA ASP A 138 4.65 -11.80 8.42
C ASP A 138 4.96 -10.47 7.74
N PHE A 139 3.95 -9.83 7.17
CA PHE A 139 4.11 -8.53 6.52
C PHE A 139 4.55 -7.46 7.53
N PHE A 140 3.94 -7.43 8.72
CA PHE A 140 4.31 -6.48 9.78
C PHE A 140 5.64 -6.80 10.44
N ASP A 141 6.16 -8.03 10.28
CA ASP A 141 7.50 -8.42 10.72
C ASP A 141 8.58 -8.03 9.71
N THR A 142 8.22 -7.59 8.51
CA THR A 142 9.21 -7.10 7.55
C THR A 142 9.94 -5.89 8.11
N GLU A 143 11.23 -5.79 7.83
CA GLU A 143 12.08 -4.74 8.38
C GLU A 143 12.30 -3.62 7.37
N LEU A 144 12.20 -2.37 7.84
CA LEU A 144 12.46 -1.18 7.06
C LEU A 144 13.74 -0.51 7.55
N ILE A 145 14.46 0.12 6.64
CA ILE A 145 15.64 0.94 6.96
C ILE A 145 15.27 2.39 6.64
N PHE A 146 15.38 3.27 7.63
CA PHE A 146 14.97 4.66 7.49
C PHE A 146 15.80 5.58 8.38
N PRO A 147 15.88 6.90 8.04
CA PRO A 147 16.54 7.87 8.90
C PRO A 147 15.83 8.00 10.25
N VAL A 148 16.57 8.08 11.34
CA VAL A 148 16.02 8.26 12.68
C VAL A 148 15.31 9.61 12.82
N ASN A 149 15.80 10.62 12.11
CA ASN A 149 15.34 12.00 12.21
C ASN A 149 14.12 12.25 11.31
N HIS A 150 12.99 12.64 11.90
CA HIS A 150 11.75 12.92 11.15
C HIS A 150 11.89 14.01 10.08
N PRO A 151 12.57 15.15 10.33
CA PRO A 151 12.81 16.13 9.27
C PRO A 151 13.56 15.57 8.07
N GLU A 152 14.50 14.66 8.29
CA GLU A 152 15.24 14.00 7.20
C GLU A 152 14.30 13.06 6.41
N GLN A 153 13.46 12.30 7.10
CA GLN A 153 12.43 11.46 6.45
C GLN A 153 11.52 12.32 5.57
N ALA A 154 11.00 13.41 6.11
CA ALA A 154 10.11 14.33 5.41
C ALA A 154 10.78 14.96 4.20
N ALA A 155 12.04 15.33 4.31
CA ALA A 155 12.81 15.93 3.20
C ALA A 155 12.99 14.92 2.06
N ILE A 156 13.30 13.67 2.37
CA ILE A 156 13.43 12.61 1.36
C ILE A 156 12.09 12.35 0.68
N GLY A 157 11.02 12.20 1.44
CA GLY A 157 9.68 11.97 0.90
C GLY A 157 9.24 13.10 -0.02
N SER A 158 9.39 14.33 0.41
CA SER A 158 9.03 15.52 -0.37
C SER A 158 9.82 15.63 -1.66
N PHE A 159 11.15 15.41 -1.59
CA PHE A 159 12.02 15.47 -2.76
C PHE A 159 11.58 14.48 -3.85
N PHE A 160 11.31 13.22 -3.49
CA PHE A 160 10.91 12.23 -4.47
C PHE A 160 9.50 12.47 -5.02
N GLN A 161 8.58 13.01 -4.23
CA GLN A 161 7.26 13.37 -4.72
C GLN A 161 7.32 14.52 -5.73
N GLU A 162 8.12 15.55 -5.48
CA GLU A 162 8.34 16.63 -6.43
C GLU A 162 8.95 16.13 -7.73
N LEU A 163 9.91 15.21 -7.64
CA LEU A 163 10.53 14.60 -8.81
C LEU A 163 9.52 13.83 -9.65
N ASP A 164 8.65 13.04 -9.01
CA ASP A 164 7.59 12.30 -9.68
C ASP A 164 6.61 13.24 -10.41
N GLN A 165 6.26 14.36 -9.80
CA GLN A 165 5.40 15.37 -10.44
C GLN A 165 6.06 15.96 -11.68
N LEU A 166 7.35 16.27 -11.62
CA LEU A 166 8.09 16.79 -12.77
C LEU A 166 8.16 15.79 -13.92
N ILE A 167 8.40 14.52 -13.61
CA ILE A 167 8.43 13.44 -14.60
C ILE A 167 7.04 13.30 -15.25
N THR A 168 5.99 13.32 -14.46
CA THR A 168 4.62 13.22 -14.97
C THR A 168 4.28 14.39 -15.90
N LEU A 169 4.68 15.61 -15.56
CA LEU A 169 4.47 16.78 -16.41
C LEU A 169 5.20 16.65 -17.74
N GLN A 170 6.44 16.17 -17.74
CA GLN A 170 7.20 15.93 -18.98
C GLN A 170 6.58 14.88 -19.86
N GLN A 171 5.99 13.85 -19.29
CA GLN A 171 5.32 12.79 -20.06
C GLN A 171 4.05 13.27 -20.75
N ARG A 172 3.45 14.37 -20.29
CA ARG A 172 2.25 14.96 -20.88
C ARG A 172 2.54 15.86 -22.08
N GLU A 173 3.77 16.30 -22.21
CA GLU A 173 4.24 17.10 -23.37
C GLU A 173 4.62 16.18 -24.52
#